data_314683beee016e9c1e241a58bc50fbb5
#
_entry.id   314683beee016e9c1e241a58bc50fbb5
#
_cell.length_a   1.000
_cell.length_b   1.000
_cell.length_c   1.000
_cell.angle_alpha   90.00
_cell.angle_beta   90.00
_cell.angle_gamma   90.00
#
_symmetry.space_group_name_H-M   'P 1'
#
loop_
_entity.id
_entity.type
_entity.pdbx_description
1 polymer ?
#
loop_
_entity_poly.entity_id
_entity_poly.type
_entity_poly.pdbx_seq_one_letter_code
_entity_poly.pdbx_strand_id
1 'polypeptide(L)'
;MSRQAVDELKQQIPLLDYVQDHDWQPARTLRHGRLMGLCPLHSDHKPSFLVDSRKGLFYCYGCGRGGDVIRFAELYYRVRFPQALVLLRQWRGFTPLLHETESFYRMQLHRHGEAIAYLNERGVRSSELIQQMRIGYAPGGCLRAWLTHLGYPLQALRQAGLVTPVGYDAYTHRIVFPLEGNIYGRSLLVSAPPHRFLPGTKGGLYAWEQARQYPELILVEGLFDYAVLCQAGFHNVTCSMGNHLNVQQFRQLCDRPRTVYVAFDADSNHSGQQAAQCLSQRLREPGITARLVSLPEGHDPNSFFVQGGDARQFQSLLEAARS
;
A
#
# COMPACT_ATOMS: atom_id res chain seq x y z
N MET A 1 -0.23 -20.97 -13.42
CA MET A 1 0.99 -20.15 -13.22
C MET A 1 2.12 -20.70 -14.08
N SER A 2 2.95 -19.81 -14.65
CA SER A 2 4.17 -20.23 -15.35
C SER A 2 5.19 -20.78 -14.33
N ARG A 3 6.10 -21.63 -14.78
CA ARG A 3 7.22 -22.16 -13.97
C ARG A 3 8.06 -21.04 -13.39
N GLN A 4 8.29 -19.98 -14.18
CA GLN A 4 9.02 -18.78 -13.77
C GLN A 4 8.39 -18.08 -12.57
N ALA A 5 7.06 -17.88 -12.55
CA ALA A 5 6.35 -17.24 -11.43
C ALA A 5 6.40 -18.07 -10.12
N VAL A 6 6.52 -19.40 -10.23
CA VAL A 6 6.73 -20.29 -9.08
C VAL A 6 8.15 -20.16 -8.53
N ASP A 7 9.14 -20.07 -9.39
CA ASP A 7 10.53 -19.92 -9.00
C ASP A 7 10.81 -18.52 -8.39
N GLU A 8 10.18 -17.47 -8.93
CA GLU A 8 10.22 -16.12 -8.33
C GLU A 8 9.62 -16.11 -6.92
N LEU A 9 8.49 -16.77 -6.71
CA LEU A 9 7.87 -16.87 -5.39
C LEU A 9 8.79 -17.56 -4.36
N LYS A 10 9.49 -18.65 -4.77
CA LYS A 10 10.46 -19.35 -3.91
C LYS A 10 11.65 -18.48 -3.53
N GLN A 11 12.10 -17.59 -4.43
CA GLN A 11 13.20 -16.67 -4.17
C GLN A 11 12.79 -15.54 -3.22
N GLN A 12 11.53 -15.10 -3.30
CA GLN A 12 10.99 -14.01 -2.49
C GLN A 12 10.64 -14.42 -1.05
N ILE A 13 10.41 -15.71 -0.81
CA ILE A 13 10.02 -16.25 0.51
C ILE A 13 11.16 -17.14 1.06
N PRO A 14 12.06 -16.59 1.91
CA PRO A 14 13.08 -17.39 2.53
C PRO A 14 12.46 -18.48 3.41
N LEU A 15 12.79 -19.73 3.15
CA LEU A 15 12.22 -20.86 3.90
C LEU A 15 12.45 -20.74 5.41
N LEU A 16 13.63 -20.27 5.82
CA LEU A 16 13.96 -20.12 7.24
C LEU A 16 12.98 -19.18 7.94
N ASP A 17 12.75 -18.01 7.36
CA ASP A 17 11.86 -17.01 7.92
C ASP A 17 10.42 -17.52 7.97
N TYR A 18 10.02 -18.24 6.90
CA TYR A 18 8.68 -18.83 6.83
C TYR A 18 8.44 -19.88 7.92
N VAL A 19 9.39 -20.79 8.15
CA VAL A 19 9.22 -21.80 9.20
C VAL A 19 9.31 -21.22 10.61
N GLN A 20 10.09 -20.16 10.82
CA GLN A 20 10.17 -19.45 12.11
C GLN A 20 8.87 -18.73 12.47
N ASP A 21 8.18 -18.16 11.49
CA ASP A 21 6.86 -17.53 11.69
C ASP A 21 5.74 -18.58 11.96
N HIS A 22 6.06 -19.88 11.81
CA HIS A 22 5.18 -21.00 12.13
C HIS A 22 5.64 -21.74 13.39
N ASP A 23 6.05 -20.98 14.41
CA ASP A 23 6.47 -21.44 15.74
C ASP A 23 7.64 -22.42 15.75
N TRP A 24 8.43 -22.46 14.67
CA TRP A 24 9.63 -23.28 14.63
C TRP A 24 10.86 -22.52 15.14
N GLN A 25 11.57 -23.13 16.10
CA GLN A 25 12.83 -22.58 16.60
C GLN A 25 13.96 -23.60 16.43
N PRO A 26 15.16 -23.17 15.99
CA PRO A 26 16.29 -24.06 15.92
C PRO A 26 16.80 -24.43 17.32
N ALA A 27 16.95 -25.70 17.60
CA ALA A 27 17.59 -26.19 18.83
C ALA A 27 19.12 -26.14 18.73
N ARG A 28 19.68 -26.18 17.51
CA ARG A 28 21.13 -26.08 17.27
C ARG A 28 21.46 -25.62 15.85
N THR A 29 22.59 -24.93 15.72
CA THR A 29 23.19 -24.55 14.44
C THR A 29 24.23 -25.59 14.05
N LEU A 30 24.20 -26.04 12.81
CA LEU A 30 25.14 -26.96 12.20
C LEU A 30 26.10 -26.22 11.27
N ARG A 31 27.12 -26.94 10.76
CA ARG A 31 28.06 -26.38 9.78
C ARG A 31 27.34 -25.87 8.53
N HIS A 32 27.90 -24.83 7.90
CA HIS A 32 27.41 -24.23 6.67
C HIS A 32 26.03 -23.54 6.78
N GLY A 33 25.66 -23.01 7.97
CA GLY A 33 24.41 -22.25 8.14
C GLY A 33 23.15 -23.12 8.13
N ARG A 34 23.29 -24.44 8.32
CA ARG A 34 22.16 -25.35 8.52
C ARG A 34 21.67 -25.29 9.96
N LEU A 35 20.38 -25.34 10.14
CA LEU A 35 19.72 -25.27 11.43
C LEU A 35 18.91 -26.53 11.67
N MET A 36 18.88 -27.02 12.90
CA MET A 36 18.12 -28.21 13.26
C MET A 36 17.26 -27.96 14.48
N GLY A 37 16.00 -28.36 14.43
CA GLY A 37 15.00 -28.20 15.51
C GLY A 37 14.00 -29.35 15.54
N LEU A 38 12.98 -29.24 16.39
CA LEU A 38 11.85 -30.15 16.41
C LEU A 38 11.04 -30.01 15.11
N CYS A 39 10.46 -31.09 14.62
CA CYS A 39 9.70 -31.04 13.37
C CYS A 39 8.29 -30.49 13.58
N PRO A 40 7.87 -29.42 12.86
CA PRO A 40 6.50 -28.90 12.97
C PRO A 40 5.47 -29.74 12.18
N LEU A 41 5.91 -30.75 11.42
CA LEU A 41 5.06 -31.54 10.54
C LEU A 41 4.58 -32.85 11.17
N HIS A 42 5.12 -33.23 12.35
CA HIS A 42 4.70 -34.42 13.13
C HIS A 42 5.05 -34.21 14.60
N SER A 43 4.48 -35.02 15.48
CA SER A 43 4.86 -35.00 16.90
C SER A 43 6.32 -35.49 17.04
N ASP A 44 7.20 -34.55 17.41
CA ASP A 44 8.65 -34.75 17.47
C ASP A 44 9.17 -34.42 18.87
N HIS A 45 9.97 -35.28 19.45
CA HIS A 45 10.57 -35.10 20.77
C HIS A 45 12.09 -34.97 20.73
N LYS A 46 12.70 -35.15 19.55
CA LYS A 46 14.15 -35.01 19.34
C LYS A 46 14.38 -34.19 18.06
N PRO A 47 15.25 -33.17 18.08
CA PRO A 47 15.52 -32.36 16.91
C PRO A 47 15.87 -33.19 15.67
N SER A 48 14.96 -33.25 14.72
CA SER A 48 15.08 -34.06 13.50
C SER A 48 14.81 -33.24 12.21
N PHE A 49 14.31 -32.02 12.35
CA PHE A 49 13.98 -31.12 11.23
C PHE A 49 15.15 -30.21 10.90
N LEU A 50 15.73 -30.43 9.72
CA LEU A 50 16.86 -29.65 9.18
C LEU A 50 16.36 -28.61 8.22
N VAL A 51 16.82 -27.36 8.39
CA VAL A 51 16.63 -26.27 7.42
C VAL A 51 18.00 -25.85 6.89
N ASP A 52 18.17 -25.88 5.57
CA ASP A 52 19.31 -25.33 4.85
C ASP A 52 18.89 -23.99 4.25
N SER A 53 19.20 -22.88 4.95
CA SER A 53 18.80 -21.53 4.56
C SER A 53 19.42 -21.07 3.24
N ARG A 54 20.61 -21.58 2.87
CA ARG A 54 21.29 -21.22 1.62
C ARG A 54 20.64 -21.87 0.41
N LYS A 55 20.13 -23.09 0.58
CA LYS A 55 19.46 -23.82 -0.50
C LYS A 55 17.95 -23.60 -0.53
N GLY A 56 17.37 -22.99 0.51
CA GLY A 56 15.91 -22.88 0.66
C GLY A 56 15.20 -24.23 0.78
N LEU A 57 15.89 -25.24 1.40
CA LEU A 57 15.38 -26.60 1.50
C LEU A 57 15.31 -27.06 2.96
N PHE A 58 14.31 -27.89 3.27
CA PHE A 58 14.23 -28.60 4.53
C PHE A 58 14.23 -30.11 4.32
N TYR A 59 14.59 -30.81 5.36
CA TYR A 59 14.43 -32.26 5.44
C TYR A 59 14.25 -32.70 6.90
N CYS A 60 13.28 -33.55 7.15
CA CYS A 60 13.06 -34.15 8.47
C CYS A 60 13.52 -35.62 8.49
N TYR A 61 14.51 -35.95 9.33
CA TYR A 61 15.00 -37.31 9.51
C TYR A 61 14.02 -38.20 10.31
N GLY A 62 13.06 -37.61 11.05
CA GLY A 62 12.05 -38.35 11.80
C GLY A 62 10.91 -38.86 10.93
N CYS A 63 10.33 -37.99 10.07
CA CYS A 63 9.19 -38.40 9.23
C CYS A 63 9.52 -38.53 7.73
N GLY A 64 10.78 -38.35 7.32
CA GLY A 64 11.23 -38.54 5.93
C GLY A 64 10.73 -37.44 4.95
N ARG A 65 10.05 -36.40 5.43
CA ARG A 65 9.50 -35.33 4.59
C ARG A 65 10.57 -34.29 4.31
N GLY A 66 10.57 -33.76 3.08
CA GLY A 66 11.51 -32.72 2.68
C GLY A 66 11.02 -31.97 1.45
N GLY A 67 11.64 -30.81 1.17
CA GLY A 67 11.31 -29.97 0.03
C GLY A 67 11.68 -28.51 0.23
N ASP A 68 11.07 -27.67 -0.57
CA ASP A 68 11.17 -26.20 -0.50
C ASP A 68 10.03 -25.57 0.33
N VAL A 69 9.95 -24.25 0.33
CA VAL A 69 8.93 -23.48 1.06
C VAL A 69 7.50 -23.85 0.62
N ILE A 70 7.29 -24.17 -0.66
CA ILE A 70 5.96 -24.56 -1.17
C ILE A 70 5.59 -25.92 -0.60
N ARG A 71 6.53 -26.87 -0.65
CA ARG A 71 6.30 -28.20 -0.10
C ARG A 71 6.09 -28.18 1.42
N PHE A 72 6.77 -27.27 2.13
CA PHE A 72 6.53 -27.05 3.55
C PHE A 72 5.09 -26.58 3.79
N ALA A 73 4.61 -25.57 3.07
CA ALA A 73 3.24 -25.05 3.18
C ALA A 73 2.18 -26.15 2.87
N GLU A 74 2.40 -26.94 1.81
CA GLU A 74 1.50 -28.09 1.52
C GLU A 74 1.37 -29.05 2.70
N LEU A 75 2.49 -29.41 3.30
CA LEU A 75 2.55 -30.38 4.39
C LEU A 75 2.04 -29.82 5.71
N TYR A 76 2.38 -28.58 6.03
CA TYR A 76 1.99 -27.92 7.27
C TYR A 76 0.48 -27.68 7.34
N TYR A 77 -0.09 -27.10 6.26
CA TYR A 77 -1.52 -26.80 6.17
C TYR A 77 -2.37 -27.96 5.63
N ARG A 78 -1.73 -29.06 5.21
CA ARG A 78 -2.40 -30.23 4.58
C ARG A 78 -3.22 -29.84 3.36
N VAL A 79 -2.66 -28.99 2.52
CA VAL A 79 -3.30 -28.47 1.30
C VAL A 79 -2.57 -28.93 0.04
N ARG A 80 -3.20 -28.77 -1.13
CA ARG A 80 -2.59 -29.06 -2.42
C ARG A 80 -1.75 -27.88 -2.91
N PHE A 81 -0.84 -28.12 -3.86
CA PHE A 81 0.06 -27.14 -4.45
C PHE A 81 -0.59 -25.77 -4.79
N PRO A 82 -1.76 -25.68 -5.48
CA PRO A 82 -2.35 -24.37 -5.77
C PRO A 82 -2.74 -23.57 -4.51
N GLN A 83 -3.23 -24.25 -3.49
CA GLN A 83 -3.61 -23.66 -2.21
C GLN A 83 -2.39 -23.23 -1.40
N ALA A 84 -1.31 -24.01 -1.42
CA ALA A 84 -0.05 -23.65 -0.79
C ALA A 84 0.54 -22.38 -1.39
N LEU A 85 0.46 -22.22 -2.71
CA LEU A 85 0.87 -20.97 -3.39
C LEU A 85 0.07 -19.75 -2.92
N VAL A 86 -1.23 -19.91 -2.66
CA VAL A 86 -2.07 -18.81 -2.12
C VAL A 86 -1.63 -18.44 -0.70
N LEU A 87 -1.40 -19.44 0.17
CA LEU A 87 -0.97 -19.20 1.55
C LEU A 87 0.40 -18.54 1.64
N LEU A 88 1.37 -19.00 0.85
CA LEU A 88 2.70 -18.39 0.77
C LEU A 88 2.65 -16.94 0.32
N ARG A 89 1.78 -16.65 -0.61
CA ARG A 89 1.56 -15.30 -1.11
C ARG A 89 0.93 -14.37 -0.08
N GLN A 90 0.23 -14.88 0.90
CA GLN A 90 -0.38 -14.10 2.00
C GLN A 90 0.57 -13.86 3.19
N TRP A 91 1.72 -14.51 3.18
CA TRP A 91 2.67 -14.44 4.28
C TRP A 91 3.35 -13.07 4.39
N ARG A 92 3.43 -12.48 5.60
CA ARG A 92 4.02 -11.17 5.94
C ARG A 92 3.49 -9.99 5.12
N GLY A 93 2.20 -10.02 4.77
CA GLY A 93 1.60 -8.92 4.02
C GLY A 93 2.10 -8.82 2.56
N PHE A 94 2.91 -9.77 2.09
CA PHE A 94 3.11 -9.97 0.67
C PHE A 94 1.78 -10.47 0.10
N THR A 95 0.98 -9.54 -0.39
CA THR A 95 -0.31 -9.83 -1.02
C THR A 95 -0.15 -9.71 -2.54
N PRO A 96 0.23 -10.80 -3.24
CA PRO A 96 0.16 -10.81 -4.70
C PRO A 96 -1.25 -10.50 -5.18
N LEU A 97 -2.26 -10.79 -4.37
CA LEU A 97 -3.64 -10.42 -4.69
C LEU A 97 -3.78 -8.90 -4.90
N LEU A 98 -3.18 -8.09 -4.02
CA LEU A 98 -3.19 -6.63 -4.21
C LEU A 98 -2.31 -6.21 -5.39
N HIS A 99 -1.12 -6.77 -5.51
CA HIS A 99 -0.22 -6.50 -6.64
C HIS A 99 -0.85 -6.88 -7.99
N GLU A 100 -1.48 -8.05 -8.07
CA GLU A 100 -2.21 -8.49 -9.25
C GLU A 100 -3.40 -7.54 -9.53
N THR A 101 -4.14 -7.15 -8.49
CA THR A 101 -5.25 -6.20 -8.62
C THR A 101 -4.75 -4.83 -9.11
N GLU A 102 -3.65 -4.32 -8.57
CA GLU A 102 -3.00 -3.09 -9.03
C GLU A 102 -2.58 -3.21 -10.50
N SER A 103 -1.91 -4.30 -10.86
CA SER A 103 -1.47 -4.56 -12.24
C SER A 103 -2.65 -4.60 -13.20
N PHE A 104 -3.74 -5.26 -12.80
CA PHE A 104 -4.97 -5.29 -13.56
C PHE A 104 -5.55 -3.88 -13.77
N TYR A 105 -5.69 -3.09 -12.71
CA TYR A 105 -6.25 -1.74 -12.81
C TYR A 105 -5.37 -0.78 -13.61
N ARG A 106 -4.04 -0.92 -13.54
CA ARG A 106 -3.10 -0.16 -14.40
C ARG A 106 -3.30 -0.48 -15.87
N MET A 107 -3.49 -1.74 -16.23
CA MET A 107 -3.79 -2.14 -17.61
C MET A 107 -5.14 -1.55 -18.10
N GLN A 108 -6.11 -1.40 -17.21
CA GLN A 108 -7.41 -0.84 -17.55
C GLN A 108 -7.35 0.67 -17.79
N LEU A 109 -6.47 1.41 -17.15
CA LEU A 109 -6.42 2.87 -17.22
C LEU A 109 -6.36 3.39 -18.68
N HIS A 110 -5.46 2.84 -19.48
CA HIS A 110 -5.26 3.29 -20.86
C HIS A 110 -6.30 2.74 -21.86
N ARG A 111 -7.19 1.84 -21.41
CA ARG A 111 -8.27 1.29 -22.22
C ARG A 111 -9.59 2.07 -22.07
N HIS A 112 -9.64 3.02 -21.15
CA HIS A 112 -10.85 3.72 -20.76
C HIS A 112 -10.63 5.24 -20.82
N GLY A 113 -11.12 5.87 -21.89
CA GLY A 113 -10.94 7.30 -22.14
C GLY A 113 -11.53 8.19 -21.05
N GLU A 114 -12.63 7.77 -20.40
CA GLU A 114 -13.25 8.47 -19.29
C GLU A 114 -12.32 8.59 -18.07
N ALA A 115 -11.48 7.60 -17.82
CA ALA A 115 -10.52 7.63 -16.73
C ALA A 115 -9.41 8.64 -16.98
N ILE A 116 -8.90 8.70 -18.22
CA ILE A 116 -7.89 9.68 -18.64
C ILE A 116 -8.49 11.08 -18.65
N ALA A 117 -9.71 11.26 -19.12
CA ALA A 117 -10.41 12.54 -19.09
C ALA A 117 -10.54 13.07 -17.64
N TYR A 118 -10.96 12.19 -16.71
CA TYR A 118 -11.08 12.55 -15.31
C TYR A 118 -9.74 12.95 -14.69
N LEU A 119 -8.65 12.22 -14.98
CA LEU A 119 -7.30 12.60 -14.51
C LEU A 119 -6.90 13.99 -15.03
N ASN A 120 -7.17 14.28 -16.31
CA ASN A 120 -6.90 15.57 -16.93
C ASN A 120 -7.72 16.71 -16.29
N GLU A 121 -9.01 16.49 -16.00
CA GLU A 121 -9.87 17.42 -15.28
C GLU A 121 -9.34 17.71 -13.87
N ARG A 122 -8.77 16.70 -13.22
CA ARG A 122 -8.10 16.81 -11.92
C ARG A 122 -6.65 17.33 -12.01
N GLY A 123 -6.23 17.80 -13.17
CA GLY A 123 -4.91 18.40 -13.41
C GLY A 123 -3.75 17.38 -13.45
N VAL A 124 -4.01 16.09 -13.36
CA VAL A 124 -2.98 15.03 -13.39
C VAL A 124 -2.75 14.61 -14.84
N ARG A 125 -1.70 15.15 -15.47
CA ARG A 125 -1.43 15.02 -16.92
C ARG A 125 -0.09 14.34 -17.23
N SER A 126 0.85 14.31 -16.27
CA SER A 126 2.16 13.69 -16.48
C SER A 126 2.03 12.17 -16.53
N SER A 127 2.37 11.56 -17.68
CA SER A 127 2.42 10.11 -17.84
C SER A 127 3.44 9.46 -16.91
N GLU A 128 4.57 10.13 -16.66
CA GLU A 128 5.61 9.67 -15.74
C GLU A 128 5.08 9.61 -14.31
N LEU A 129 4.39 10.66 -13.85
CA LEU A 129 3.79 10.69 -12.52
C LEU A 129 2.70 9.63 -12.36
N ILE A 130 1.83 9.46 -13.38
CA ILE A 130 0.81 8.40 -13.40
C ILE A 130 1.45 7.02 -13.23
N GLN A 131 2.58 6.76 -13.89
CA GLN A 131 3.33 5.52 -13.78
C GLN A 131 4.01 5.38 -12.40
N GLN A 132 4.66 6.43 -11.89
CA GLN A 132 5.29 6.43 -10.57
C GLN A 132 4.29 6.19 -9.45
N MET A 133 3.14 6.84 -9.49
CA MET A 133 2.04 6.64 -8.56
C MET A 133 1.27 5.34 -8.78
N ARG A 134 1.60 4.59 -9.86
CA ARG A 134 0.93 3.35 -10.29
C ARG A 134 -0.60 3.48 -10.38
N ILE A 135 -1.06 4.67 -10.83
CA ILE A 135 -2.48 4.95 -10.96
C ILE A 135 -3.14 3.98 -11.92
N GLY A 136 -4.30 3.46 -11.54
CA GLY A 136 -5.11 2.54 -12.34
C GLY A 136 -6.56 2.99 -12.43
N TYR A 137 -7.34 2.20 -13.17
CA TYR A 137 -8.78 2.39 -13.29
C TYR A 137 -9.52 1.08 -13.04
N ALA A 138 -10.58 1.14 -12.25
CA ALA A 138 -11.50 0.05 -11.99
C ALA A 138 -12.80 0.25 -12.78
N PRO A 139 -12.96 -0.36 -13.96
CA PRO A 139 -14.19 -0.22 -14.74
C PRO A 139 -15.37 -0.92 -14.09
N GLY A 140 -15.12 -1.99 -13.30
CA GLY A 140 -16.11 -2.88 -12.72
C GLY A 140 -16.45 -4.07 -13.63
N GLY A 141 -17.00 -5.13 -13.02
CA GLY A 141 -17.52 -6.30 -13.73
C GLY A 141 -16.49 -7.30 -14.26
N CYS A 142 -15.20 -7.04 -14.17
CA CYS A 142 -14.16 -7.87 -14.79
C CYS A 142 -13.04 -8.33 -13.85
N LEU A 143 -12.79 -7.64 -12.75
CA LEU A 143 -11.71 -7.99 -11.80
C LEU A 143 -11.91 -9.39 -11.22
N ARG A 144 -13.12 -9.69 -10.74
CA ARG A 144 -13.44 -11.00 -10.16
C ARG A 144 -13.10 -12.14 -11.12
N ALA A 145 -13.58 -12.04 -12.37
CA ALA A 145 -13.34 -13.08 -13.35
C ALA A 145 -11.85 -13.26 -13.63
N TRP A 146 -11.11 -12.17 -13.75
CA TRP A 146 -9.67 -12.17 -13.98
C TRP A 146 -8.89 -12.80 -12.82
N LEU A 147 -9.15 -12.37 -11.57
CA LEU A 147 -8.50 -12.94 -10.39
C LEU A 147 -8.85 -14.41 -10.16
N THR A 148 -10.09 -14.80 -10.42
CA THR A 148 -10.51 -16.21 -10.34
C THR A 148 -9.79 -17.07 -11.39
N HIS A 149 -9.59 -16.54 -12.60
CA HIS A 149 -8.80 -17.21 -13.65
C HIS A 149 -7.33 -17.41 -13.21
N LEU A 150 -6.77 -16.46 -12.46
CA LEU A 150 -5.43 -16.59 -11.86
C LEU A 150 -5.36 -17.57 -10.68
N GLY A 151 -6.50 -18.16 -10.29
CA GLY A 151 -6.57 -19.19 -9.23
C GLY A 151 -6.90 -18.65 -7.84
N TYR A 152 -7.24 -17.35 -7.69
CA TYR A 152 -7.67 -16.81 -6.40
C TYR A 152 -9.10 -17.27 -6.08
N PRO A 153 -9.33 -17.89 -4.88
CA PRO A 153 -10.68 -18.32 -4.50
C PRO A 153 -11.56 -17.11 -4.20
N LEU A 154 -12.84 -17.19 -4.58
CA LEU A 154 -13.80 -16.11 -4.37
C LEU A 154 -13.90 -15.65 -2.91
N GLN A 155 -13.71 -16.58 -1.96
CA GLN A 155 -13.69 -16.25 -0.54
C GLN A 155 -12.54 -15.30 -0.18
N ALA A 156 -11.33 -15.51 -0.72
CA ALA A 156 -10.19 -14.61 -0.51
C ALA A 156 -10.45 -13.21 -1.08
N LEU A 157 -11.10 -13.12 -2.26
CA LEU A 157 -11.48 -11.85 -2.87
C LEU A 157 -12.50 -11.08 -2.01
N ARG A 158 -13.45 -11.79 -1.40
CA ARG A 158 -14.42 -11.20 -0.47
C ARG A 158 -13.75 -10.72 0.83
N GLN A 159 -12.87 -11.54 1.40
CA GLN A 159 -12.12 -11.19 2.61
C GLN A 159 -11.23 -9.97 2.40
N ALA A 160 -10.58 -9.86 1.23
CA ALA A 160 -9.80 -8.72 0.84
C ALA A 160 -10.64 -7.47 0.53
N GLY A 161 -11.97 -7.58 0.45
CA GLY A 161 -12.86 -6.46 0.10
C GLY A 161 -12.83 -6.05 -1.38
N LEU A 162 -12.24 -6.88 -2.26
CA LEU A 162 -12.19 -6.66 -3.70
C LEU A 162 -13.49 -7.05 -4.40
N VAL A 163 -14.23 -7.98 -3.77
CA VAL A 163 -15.53 -8.46 -4.23
C VAL A 163 -16.54 -8.31 -3.09
N THR A 164 -17.73 -7.84 -3.44
CA THR A 164 -18.84 -7.67 -2.49
C THR A 164 -19.37 -9.03 -1.99
N PRO A 165 -20.09 -9.09 -0.86
CA PRO A 165 -20.72 -10.33 -0.38
C PRO A 165 -21.59 -11.02 -1.43
N VAL A 166 -22.27 -10.25 -2.28
CA VAL A 166 -23.13 -10.76 -3.38
C VAL A 166 -22.37 -11.16 -4.64
N GLY A 167 -21.05 -10.92 -4.69
CA GLY A 167 -20.19 -11.42 -5.75
C GLY A 167 -19.86 -10.42 -6.87
N TYR A 168 -20.15 -9.14 -6.74
CA TYR A 168 -19.76 -8.09 -7.70
C TYR A 168 -18.40 -7.48 -7.33
N ASP A 169 -17.71 -6.90 -8.32
CA ASP A 169 -16.50 -6.10 -8.08
C ASP A 169 -16.82 -4.95 -7.13
N ALA A 170 -16.00 -4.78 -6.08
CA ALA A 170 -16.22 -3.75 -5.08
C ALA A 170 -15.81 -2.35 -5.55
N TYR A 171 -14.92 -2.29 -6.52
CA TYR A 171 -14.46 -1.06 -7.17
C TYR A 171 -15.04 -0.99 -8.58
N THR A 172 -15.82 0.05 -8.83
CA THR A 172 -16.52 0.26 -10.11
C THR A 172 -16.48 1.74 -10.44
N HIS A 173 -16.09 2.09 -11.66
CA HIS A 173 -15.89 3.46 -12.14
C HIS A 173 -15.06 4.31 -11.19
N ARG A 174 -13.84 3.82 -10.83
CA ARG A 174 -12.95 4.50 -9.89
C ARG A 174 -11.54 4.64 -10.44
N ILE A 175 -10.95 5.84 -10.28
CA ILE A 175 -9.50 5.97 -10.32
C ILE A 175 -8.96 5.29 -9.07
N VAL A 176 -7.93 4.49 -9.24
CA VAL A 176 -7.35 3.65 -8.19
C VAL A 176 -5.90 4.06 -7.93
N PHE A 177 -5.58 4.26 -6.66
CA PHE A 177 -4.23 4.52 -6.18
C PHE A 177 -3.80 3.37 -5.26
N PRO A 178 -2.72 2.66 -5.60
CA PRO A 178 -2.13 1.68 -4.71
C PRO A 178 -1.53 2.35 -3.47
N LEU A 179 -1.74 1.73 -2.32
CA LEU A 179 -1.17 2.12 -1.04
C LEU A 179 -0.38 0.95 -0.47
N GLU A 180 0.41 1.19 0.57
CA GLU A 180 1.08 0.11 1.27
C GLU A 180 0.04 -0.79 1.99
N GLY A 181 -0.20 -1.99 1.44
CA GLY A 181 -1.16 -2.95 1.98
C GLY A 181 -2.64 -2.59 1.79
N ASN A 182 -2.97 -1.58 0.98
CA ASN A 182 -4.35 -1.17 0.72
C ASN A 182 -4.50 -0.61 -0.72
N ILE A 183 -5.72 -0.32 -1.09
CA ILE A 183 -6.06 0.37 -2.35
C ILE A 183 -7.07 1.47 -2.03
N TYR A 184 -6.78 2.68 -2.49
CA TYR A 184 -7.74 3.78 -2.50
C TYR A 184 -8.40 3.91 -3.86
N GLY A 185 -9.71 4.14 -3.88
CA GLY A 185 -10.49 4.38 -5.10
C GLY A 185 -11.33 5.65 -5.04
N ARG A 186 -11.12 6.56 -6.00
CA ARG A 186 -11.95 7.77 -6.21
C ARG A 186 -13.00 7.50 -7.27
N SER A 187 -14.28 7.65 -6.92
CA SER A 187 -15.40 7.47 -7.85
C SER A 187 -15.46 8.56 -8.91
N LEU A 188 -15.73 8.17 -10.16
CA LEU A 188 -16.11 9.07 -11.24
C LEU A 188 -17.62 9.36 -11.22
N LEU A 189 -18.40 8.53 -10.52
CA LEU A 189 -19.85 8.67 -10.45
C LEU A 189 -20.25 9.54 -9.25
N VAL A 190 -21.05 10.55 -9.50
CA VAL A 190 -21.60 11.44 -8.44
C VAL A 190 -22.55 10.69 -7.51
N SER A 191 -23.26 9.68 -8.02
CA SER A 191 -24.23 8.87 -7.28
C SER A 191 -23.59 7.84 -6.32
N ALA A 192 -22.27 7.62 -6.41
CA ALA A 192 -21.54 6.67 -5.58
C ALA A 192 -20.70 7.38 -4.51
N PRO A 193 -20.44 6.73 -3.36
CA PRO A 193 -19.52 7.29 -2.36
C PRO A 193 -18.19 7.67 -3.00
N PRO A 194 -17.73 8.93 -2.83
CA PRO A 194 -16.57 9.44 -3.56
C PRO A 194 -15.28 8.69 -3.22
N HIS A 195 -15.14 8.24 -2.00
CA HIS A 195 -13.93 7.57 -1.48
C HIS A 195 -14.21 6.12 -1.11
N ARG A 196 -13.28 5.23 -1.43
CA ARG A 196 -13.31 3.84 -1.02
C ARG A 196 -11.90 3.33 -0.70
N PHE A 197 -11.79 2.62 0.42
CA PHE A 197 -10.61 1.86 0.80
C PHE A 197 -10.99 0.38 0.91
N LEU A 198 -10.00 -0.50 0.81
CA LEU A 198 -10.18 -1.88 1.26
C LEU A 198 -10.35 -1.91 2.80
N PRO A 199 -10.96 -2.98 3.35
CA PRO A 199 -11.01 -3.18 4.80
C PRO A 199 -9.63 -3.11 5.44
N GLY A 200 -9.55 -2.56 6.64
CA GLY A 200 -8.30 -2.44 7.39
C GLY A 200 -7.80 -1.01 7.53
N THR A 201 -6.50 -0.87 7.74
CA THR A 201 -5.87 0.44 7.92
C THR A 201 -5.56 1.10 6.57
N LYS A 202 -5.62 2.43 6.54
CA LYS A 202 -5.13 3.23 5.39
C LYS A 202 -3.61 3.17 5.23
N GLY A 203 -2.89 2.61 6.21
CA GLY A 203 -1.43 2.60 6.24
C GLY A 203 -0.82 3.89 6.77
N GLY A 204 0.47 4.06 6.50
CA GLY A 204 1.23 5.27 6.80
C GLY A 204 0.91 6.44 5.88
N LEU A 205 1.73 7.49 5.97
CA LEU A 205 1.69 8.61 5.04
C LEU A 205 2.10 8.15 3.64
N TYR A 206 1.39 8.62 2.62
CA TYR A 206 1.69 8.28 1.23
C TYR A 206 3.05 8.84 0.81
N ALA A 207 3.83 8.05 0.07
CA ALA A 207 5.19 8.37 -0.38
C ALA A 207 6.15 8.78 0.77
N TRP A 208 5.96 8.22 1.97
CA TRP A 208 6.72 8.58 3.16
C TRP A 208 8.22 8.38 3.02
N GLU A 209 8.67 7.25 2.46
CA GLU A 209 10.11 6.94 2.31
C GLU A 209 10.85 7.98 1.45
N GLN A 210 10.18 8.58 0.50
CA GLN A 210 10.71 9.68 -0.29
C GLN A 210 10.65 11.00 0.48
N ALA A 211 9.49 11.33 1.06
CA ALA A 211 9.27 12.60 1.75
C ALA A 211 10.11 12.74 3.02
N ARG A 212 10.30 11.65 3.80
CA ARG A 212 11.04 11.68 5.08
C ARG A 212 12.48 12.17 4.98
N GLN A 213 13.06 12.16 3.78
CA GLN A 213 14.45 12.63 3.56
C GLN A 213 14.57 14.15 3.70
N TYR A 214 13.49 14.90 3.53
CA TYR A 214 13.49 16.35 3.56
C TYR A 214 13.31 16.91 4.99
N PRO A 215 14.01 18.00 5.33
CA PRO A 215 13.83 18.70 6.60
C PRO A 215 12.52 19.50 6.66
N GLU A 216 11.99 19.89 5.52
CA GLU A 216 10.70 20.57 5.35
C GLU A 216 9.77 19.71 4.52
N LEU A 217 8.55 19.48 4.99
CA LEU A 217 7.53 18.66 4.33
C LEU A 217 6.28 19.47 4.05
N ILE A 218 5.62 19.16 2.93
CA ILE A 218 4.27 19.61 2.62
C ILE A 218 3.33 18.43 2.86
N LEU A 219 2.41 18.60 3.81
CA LEU A 219 1.38 17.60 4.14
C LEU A 219 0.05 18.03 3.55
N VAL A 220 -0.53 17.20 2.69
CA VAL A 220 -1.83 17.42 2.05
C VAL A 220 -2.84 16.34 2.43
N GLU A 221 -4.13 16.60 2.19
CA GLU A 221 -5.22 15.66 2.50
C GLU A 221 -5.40 14.58 1.44
N GLY A 222 -5.37 14.95 0.16
CA GLY A 222 -5.77 14.12 -0.95
C GLY A 222 -4.62 13.67 -1.85
N LEU A 223 -4.80 12.52 -2.52
CA LEU A 223 -3.81 12.00 -3.47
C LEU A 223 -3.77 12.81 -4.78
N PHE A 224 -4.84 13.53 -5.11
CA PHE A 224 -4.84 14.47 -6.23
C PHE A 224 -4.03 15.73 -5.90
N ASP A 225 -4.10 16.21 -4.63
CA ASP A 225 -3.27 17.33 -4.16
C ASP A 225 -1.80 16.97 -4.22
N TYR A 226 -1.46 15.76 -3.73
CA TYR A 226 -0.12 15.20 -3.85
C TYR A 226 0.34 15.16 -5.31
N ALA A 227 -0.50 14.67 -6.21
CA ALA A 227 -0.14 14.50 -7.61
C ALA A 227 0.15 15.85 -8.31
N VAL A 228 -0.69 16.85 -8.13
CA VAL A 228 -0.48 18.17 -8.79
C VAL A 228 0.73 18.89 -8.23
N LEU A 229 1.00 18.78 -6.93
CA LEU A 229 2.21 19.34 -6.32
C LEU A 229 3.48 18.65 -6.82
N CYS A 230 3.51 17.33 -6.91
CA CYS A 230 4.63 16.60 -7.51
C CYS A 230 4.84 17.01 -8.98
N GLN A 231 3.75 17.15 -9.76
CA GLN A 231 3.80 17.59 -11.15
C GLN A 231 4.30 19.03 -11.28
N ALA A 232 4.02 19.89 -10.28
CA ALA A 232 4.52 21.25 -10.19
C ALA A 232 5.98 21.35 -9.70
N GLY A 233 6.64 20.22 -9.40
CA GLY A 233 8.05 20.15 -9.00
C GLY A 233 8.31 20.12 -7.49
N PHE A 234 7.29 20.01 -6.66
CA PHE A 234 7.46 19.81 -5.22
C PHE A 234 7.69 18.32 -4.90
N HIS A 235 8.89 17.97 -4.42
CA HIS A 235 9.26 16.57 -4.13
C HIS A 235 9.19 16.20 -2.64
N ASN A 236 9.04 17.20 -1.78
CA ASN A 236 8.93 17.07 -0.32
C ASN A 236 7.47 16.96 0.15
N VAL A 237 6.61 16.37 -0.67
CA VAL A 237 5.17 16.24 -0.41
C VAL A 237 4.84 14.87 0.15
N THR A 238 3.90 14.82 1.08
CA THR A 238 3.27 13.59 1.58
C THR A 238 1.77 13.81 1.78
N CYS A 239 0.99 12.71 1.82
CA CYS A 239 -0.45 12.78 1.92
C CYS A 239 -0.98 11.88 3.05
N SER A 240 -1.92 12.44 3.84
CA SER A 240 -2.58 11.74 4.96
C SER A 240 -3.79 10.90 4.54
N MET A 241 -4.27 11.08 3.31
CA MET A 241 -5.49 10.44 2.81
C MET A 241 -6.72 10.73 3.70
N GLY A 242 -6.89 12.02 4.03
CA GLY A 242 -7.94 12.59 4.87
C GLY A 242 -7.37 13.56 5.90
N ASN A 243 -8.25 14.36 6.53
CA ASN A 243 -7.89 15.43 7.44
C ASN A 243 -7.50 14.98 8.87
N HIS A 244 -7.60 13.69 9.17
CA HIS A 244 -7.19 13.11 10.46
C HIS A 244 -6.09 12.07 10.29
N LEU A 245 -4.99 12.27 10.99
CA LEU A 245 -3.88 11.34 11.00
C LEU A 245 -4.16 10.18 11.96
N ASN A 246 -3.89 8.96 11.49
CA ASN A 246 -3.83 7.80 12.37
C ASN A 246 -2.51 7.80 13.19
N VAL A 247 -2.41 6.88 14.15
CA VAL A 247 -1.24 6.78 15.05
C VAL A 247 0.06 6.54 14.30
N GLN A 248 0.03 5.73 13.23
CA GLN A 248 1.21 5.43 12.41
C GLN A 248 1.67 6.69 11.67
N GLN A 249 0.76 7.40 11.02
CA GLN A 249 1.05 8.64 10.29
C GLN A 249 1.60 9.74 11.20
N PHE A 250 1.02 9.87 12.40
CA PHE A 250 1.51 10.82 13.39
C PHE A 250 2.93 10.48 13.85
N ARG A 251 3.21 9.21 14.15
CA ARG A 251 4.57 8.75 14.52
C ARG A 251 5.57 8.97 13.39
N GLN A 252 5.18 8.80 12.14
CA GLN A 252 6.05 9.09 11.00
C GLN A 252 6.45 10.57 10.95
N LEU A 253 5.53 11.51 11.14
CA LEU A 253 5.87 12.94 11.19
C LEU A 253 6.83 13.27 12.34
N CYS A 254 6.71 12.57 13.45
CA CYS A 254 7.47 12.80 14.68
C CYS A 254 8.77 11.97 14.77
N ASP A 255 9.22 11.29 13.71
CA ASP A 255 10.42 10.44 13.74
C ASP A 255 11.73 11.24 13.92
N ARG A 256 11.70 12.53 13.57
CA ARG A 256 12.79 13.50 13.77
C ARG A 256 12.25 14.94 13.74
N PRO A 257 12.99 15.94 14.28
CA PRO A 257 12.64 17.35 14.16
C PRO A 257 12.59 17.80 12.70
N ARG A 258 11.52 18.52 12.32
CA ARG A 258 11.32 19.04 10.97
C ARG A 258 10.28 20.16 10.95
N THR A 259 10.19 20.85 9.83
CA THR A 259 9.07 21.75 9.53
C THR A 259 8.02 21.03 8.68
N VAL A 260 6.75 21.11 9.06
CA VAL A 260 5.61 20.55 8.32
C VAL A 260 4.68 21.69 7.91
N TYR A 261 4.60 21.92 6.61
CA TYR A 261 3.61 22.82 6.01
C TYR A 261 2.31 22.04 5.81
N VAL A 262 1.28 22.40 6.56
CA VAL A 262 -0.03 21.74 6.50
C VAL A 262 -0.88 22.51 5.49
N ALA A 263 -1.07 21.95 4.30
CA ALA A 263 -1.85 22.52 3.20
C ALA A 263 -3.14 21.70 3.02
N PHE A 264 -4.06 21.85 3.98
CA PHE A 264 -5.37 21.21 3.98
C PHE A 264 -6.42 22.10 3.28
N ASP A 265 -7.56 21.50 2.95
CA ASP A 265 -8.63 22.15 2.21
C ASP A 265 -9.15 23.40 2.90
N ALA A 266 -9.33 24.49 2.14
CA ALA A 266 -9.92 25.75 2.61
C ALA A 266 -11.41 25.82 2.23
N ASP A 267 -12.14 24.73 2.49
CA ASP A 267 -13.57 24.62 2.20
C ASP A 267 -14.45 25.51 3.09
N SER A 268 -15.66 25.83 2.62
CA SER A 268 -16.58 26.74 3.30
C SER A 268 -17.06 26.26 4.66
N ASN A 269 -16.96 24.95 4.96
CA ASN A 269 -17.31 24.38 6.26
C ASN A 269 -16.14 24.42 7.26
N HIS A 270 -14.96 24.92 6.84
CA HIS A 270 -13.73 25.04 7.64
C HIS A 270 -13.20 23.75 8.28
N SER A 271 -13.66 22.58 7.83
CA SER A 271 -13.28 21.30 8.45
C SER A 271 -11.79 20.98 8.29
N GLY A 272 -11.24 21.22 7.10
CA GLY A 272 -9.81 21.06 6.82
C GLY A 272 -8.95 22.04 7.62
N GLN A 273 -9.37 23.29 7.73
CA GLN A 273 -8.67 24.34 8.51
C GLN A 273 -8.65 24.02 10.01
N GLN A 274 -9.79 23.58 10.58
CA GLN A 274 -9.87 23.16 11.98
C GLN A 274 -8.98 21.94 12.24
N ALA A 275 -9.01 20.95 11.36
CA ALA A 275 -8.14 19.78 11.43
C ALA A 275 -6.67 20.16 11.36
N ALA A 276 -6.30 21.09 10.47
CA ALA A 276 -4.93 21.61 10.35
C ALA A 276 -4.47 22.32 11.62
N GLN A 277 -5.34 23.15 12.24
CA GLN A 277 -5.05 23.83 13.51
C GLN A 277 -4.85 22.81 14.65
N CYS A 278 -5.75 21.84 14.80
CA CYS A 278 -5.62 20.80 15.82
C CYS A 278 -4.34 19.97 15.61
N LEU A 279 -4.02 19.63 14.37
CA LEU A 279 -2.80 18.91 14.05
C LEU A 279 -1.56 19.74 14.37
N SER A 280 -1.54 21.03 14.02
CA SER A 280 -0.45 21.95 14.33
C SER A 280 -0.15 22.02 15.82
N GLN A 281 -1.18 22.10 16.67
CA GLN A 281 -1.03 22.09 18.12
C GLN A 281 -0.41 20.79 18.64
N ARG A 282 -0.90 19.64 18.14
CA ARG A 282 -0.40 18.31 18.52
C ARG A 282 1.05 18.07 18.09
N LEU A 283 1.49 18.62 16.97
CA LEU A 283 2.86 18.47 16.46
C LEU A 283 3.90 19.31 17.24
N ARG A 284 3.48 20.33 17.98
CA ARG A 284 4.40 21.15 18.81
C ARG A 284 5.04 20.38 19.97
N GLU A 285 4.29 19.48 20.60
CA GLU A 285 4.79 18.70 21.73
C GLU A 285 6.01 17.84 21.39
N PRO A 286 6.04 17.08 20.26
CA PRO A 286 7.22 16.33 19.85
C PRO A 286 8.31 17.18 19.16
N GLY A 287 8.24 18.52 19.21
CA GLY A 287 9.27 19.39 18.65
C GLY A 287 9.20 19.60 17.13
N ILE A 288 8.02 19.39 16.54
CA ILE A 288 7.78 19.67 15.12
C ILE A 288 7.31 21.11 14.93
N THR A 289 7.92 21.82 14.01
CA THR A 289 7.45 23.13 13.59
C THR A 289 6.34 22.96 12.57
N ALA A 290 5.08 23.14 12.95
CA ALA A 290 3.93 23.08 12.05
C ALA A 290 3.56 24.49 11.56
N ARG A 291 3.44 24.65 10.25
CA ARG A 291 3.10 25.87 9.52
C ARG A 291 1.79 25.65 8.76
N LEU A 292 0.81 26.53 8.97
CA LEU A 292 -0.46 26.43 8.24
C LEU A 292 -0.35 27.21 6.93
N VAL A 293 -0.63 26.52 5.82
CA VAL A 293 -0.66 27.15 4.49
C VAL A 293 -2.07 27.65 4.23
N SER A 294 -2.22 28.97 4.05
CA SER A 294 -3.49 29.60 3.75
C SER A 294 -3.75 29.59 2.25
N LEU A 295 -4.50 28.62 1.79
CA LEU A 295 -5.01 28.60 0.41
C LEU A 295 -6.13 29.63 0.22
N PRO A 296 -6.40 30.09 -1.00
CA PRO A 296 -7.58 30.89 -1.30
C PRO A 296 -8.86 30.16 -0.89
N GLU A 297 -9.87 30.92 -0.47
CA GLU A 297 -11.15 30.36 -0.01
C GLU A 297 -11.77 29.43 -1.07
N GLY A 298 -12.28 28.27 -0.63
CA GLY A 298 -12.89 27.26 -1.49
C GLY A 298 -11.90 26.41 -2.29
N HIS A 299 -10.58 26.53 -2.01
CA HIS A 299 -9.57 25.75 -2.71
C HIS A 299 -8.92 24.68 -1.81
N ASP A 300 -8.65 23.55 -2.43
CA ASP A 300 -7.63 22.59 -2.05
C ASP A 300 -6.39 22.78 -2.96
N PRO A 301 -5.24 22.18 -2.69
CA PRO A 301 -4.09 22.29 -3.58
C PRO A 301 -4.39 21.84 -5.01
N ASN A 302 -5.22 20.81 -5.21
CA ASN A 302 -5.60 20.34 -6.54
C ASN A 302 -6.39 21.41 -7.32
N SER A 303 -7.46 21.95 -6.75
CA SER A 303 -8.29 22.96 -7.41
C SER A 303 -7.53 24.26 -7.64
N PHE A 304 -6.60 24.63 -6.74
CA PHE A 304 -5.71 25.78 -6.93
C PHE A 304 -4.93 25.69 -8.25
N PHE A 305 -4.28 24.54 -8.51
CA PHE A 305 -3.54 24.34 -9.76
C PHE A 305 -4.47 24.17 -10.98
N VAL A 306 -5.60 23.51 -10.83
CA VAL A 306 -6.59 23.32 -11.91
C VAL A 306 -7.17 24.66 -12.36
N GLN A 307 -7.36 25.62 -11.45
CA GLN A 307 -7.92 26.94 -11.74
C GLN A 307 -6.87 27.99 -12.16
N GLY A 308 -5.64 27.56 -12.47
CA GLY A 308 -4.61 28.40 -13.06
C GLY A 308 -3.53 28.88 -12.08
N GLY A 309 -3.52 28.43 -10.85
CA GLY A 309 -2.41 28.62 -9.93
C GLY A 309 -1.14 27.93 -10.44
N ASP A 310 0.01 28.50 -10.13
CA ASP A 310 1.30 27.96 -10.54
C ASP A 310 2.23 27.65 -9.36
N ALA A 311 3.39 27.01 -9.65
CA ALA A 311 4.38 26.63 -8.64
C ALA A 311 4.95 27.85 -7.89
N ARG A 312 5.12 28.98 -8.54
CA ARG A 312 5.66 30.20 -7.92
C ARG A 312 4.67 30.79 -6.92
N GLN A 313 3.39 30.84 -7.30
CA GLN A 313 2.31 31.31 -6.43
C GLN A 313 2.18 30.38 -5.21
N PHE A 314 2.22 29.05 -5.41
CA PHE A 314 2.17 28.10 -4.30
C PHE A 314 3.40 28.24 -3.38
N GLN A 315 4.59 28.44 -3.95
CA GLN A 315 5.81 28.71 -3.18
C GLN A 315 5.67 29.98 -2.32
N SER A 316 5.05 31.03 -2.85
CA SER A 316 4.77 32.27 -2.08
C SER A 316 3.83 32.00 -0.89
N LEU A 317 2.85 31.10 -1.02
CA LEU A 317 1.98 30.68 0.10
C LEU A 317 2.77 29.93 1.19
N LEU A 318 3.73 29.08 0.79
CA LEU A 318 4.62 28.41 1.75
C LEU A 318 5.52 29.42 2.49
N GLU A 319 6.03 30.43 1.79
CA GLU A 319 6.85 31.51 2.37
C GLU A 319 6.03 32.38 3.33
N ALA A 320 4.81 32.74 2.97
CA ALA A 320 3.90 33.47 3.86
C ALA A 320 3.57 32.68 5.14
N ALA A 321 3.53 31.36 5.08
CA ALA A 321 3.32 30.52 6.25
C ALA A 321 4.55 30.46 7.19
N ARG A 322 5.73 30.98 6.80
CA ARG A 322 6.93 31.08 7.64
C ARG A 322 6.87 32.26 8.63
N SER A 323 6.14 33.30 8.27
CA SER A 323 5.91 34.48 9.14
C SER A 323 4.85 34.18 10.19
#